data_f92e6d3578911f60d13393c109f8ca78
#
_entry.id   f92e6d3578911f60d13393c109f8ca78
#
_cell.length_a   1.000
_cell.length_b   1.000
_cell.length_c   1.000
_cell.angle_alpha   90.00
_cell.angle_beta   90.00
_cell.angle_gamma   90.00
#
_symmetry.space_group_name_H-M   'P 1'
#
loop_
_entity.id
_entity.type
_entity.pdbx_description
1 polymer ?
#
loop_
_entity_poly.entity_id
_entity_poly.type
_entity_poly.pdbx_seq_one_letter_code
_entity_poly.pdbx_strand_id
1 'polypeptide(L)'
;MDLVLTEQQRLLAESATRLCADYGGPKRLRALRGAAAEMDVDAWRATIAAGWLSTVVPEHHGGQGLGVFDLALALEQAGRQMLMIPLNEVAAVARTMSGAVDGSRAEAGLADLLRGALIVPATAAAWSSGGRASGLHYDHKAGVLDGTIAFVAYGGSADAFLVAVEYGPQPVLALVRGSQISVATESNVDGSTSSRLTFAKVYVPAESVIATGAEARKLALQLNEFLMLGAAIELVGLAAAALDVTLDYIKLRQQFGKPIGSFQVLQHRAVNGFIDIELNRSLAYRVLAAYDAGEHHPAMVSAVKARASRGALEITRAALQMHGAIGYTEEHDIGLYYKRALALSARYGGELGQTSRFSALTLEPMEASP
;
A
#
# COMPACT_ATOMS: atom_id res chain seq x y z
N MET A 1 22.83 12.17 2.34
CA MET A 1 21.61 12.17 3.17
C MET A 1 21.85 11.16 4.29
N ASP A 2 21.72 11.59 5.53
CA ASP A 2 21.84 10.70 6.69
C ASP A 2 20.50 10.00 6.89
N LEU A 3 20.48 8.67 6.85
CA LEU A 3 19.27 7.84 7.06
C LEU A 3 19.09 7.45 8.54
N VAL A 4 19.83 8.07 9.45
CA VAL A 4 19.64 7.88 10.88
C VAL A 4 18.34 8.56 11.31
N LEU A 5 17.43 7.80 11.92
CA LEU A 5 16.17 8.33 12.41
C LEU A 5 16.40 9.40 13.48
N THR A 6 15.65 10.48 13.39
CA THR A 6 15.57 11.51 14.44
C THR A 6 14.98 10.92 15.72
N GLU A 7 15.11 11.61 16.86
CA GLU A 7 14.48 11.16 18.10
C GLU A 7 12.95 11.06 17.98
N GLN A 8 12.33 12.04 17.33
CA GLN A 8 10.88 12.03 17.06
C GLN A 8 10.47 10.81 16.21
N GLN A 9 11.21 10.50 15.16
CA GLN A 9 10.96 9.35 14.30
C GLN A 9 11.12 8.03 15.05
N ARG A 10 12.11 7.92 15.95
CA ARG A 10 12.26 6.73 16.81
C ARG A 10 11.08 6.55 17.74
N LEU A 11 10.61 7.62 18.40
CA LEU A 11 9.43 7.58 19.25
C LEU A 11 8.17 7.19 18.49
N LEU A 12 8.01 7.68 17.26
CA LEU A 12 6.90 7.29 16.38
C LEU A 12 6.97 5.81 16.03
N ALA A 13 8.14 5.31 15.62
CA ALA A 13 8.35 3.89 15.30
C ALA A 13 8.09 2.98 16.51
N GLU A 14 8.53 3.37 17.71
CA GLU A 14 8.26 2.63 18.95
C GLU A 14 6.78 2.62 19.31
N SER A 15 6.09 3.75 19.16
CA SER A 15 4.64 3.86 19.37
C SER A 15 3.89 2.97 18.38
N ALA A 16 4.31 3.00 17.10
CA ALA A 16 3.75 2.15 16.06
C ALA A 16 3.98 0.66 16.36
N THR A 17 5.16 0.29 16.83
CA THR A 17 5.48 -1.09 17.20
C THR A 17 4.53 -1.61 18.30
N ARG A 18 4.26 -0.80 19.34
CA ARG A 18 3.35 -1.17 20.43
C ARG A 18 1.91 -1.32 19.92
N LEU A 19 1.38 -0.32 19.22
CA LEU A 19 0.02 -0.37 18.68
C LEU A 19 -0.17 -1.56 17.74
N CYS A 20 0.78 -1.80 16.83
CA CYS A 20 0.70 -2.92 15.91
C CYS A 20 0.78 -4.27 16.63
N ALA A 21 1.53 -4.39 17.72
CA ALA A 21 1.59 -5.62 18.52
C ALA A 21 0.26 -5.89 19.25
N ASP A 22 -0.42 -4.85 19.73
CA ASP A 22 -1.71 -4.97 20.42
C ASP A 22 -2.86 -5.40 19.50
N TYR A 23 -2.86 -4.94 18.26
CA TYR A 23 -3.96 -5.15 17.30
C TYR A 23 -3.62 -6.10 16.14
N GLY A 24 -2.38 -6.54 15.98
CA GLY A 24 -1.95 -7.33 14.83
C GLY A 24 -1.60 -8.78 15.15
N GLY A 25 -0.85 -9.36 14.23
CA GLY A 25 -0.27 -10.68 14.31
C GLY A 25 -1.16 -11.82 13.79
N PRO A 26 -0.59 -13.02 13.67
CA PRO A 26 -1.23 -14.17 13.04
C PRO A 26 -2.57 -14.57 13.65
N LYS A 27 -2.67 -14.53 14.99
CA LYS A 27 -3.91 -14.89 15.71
C LYS A 27 -5.07 -13.94 15.35
N ARG A 28 -4.79 -12.63 15.33
CA ARG A 28 -5.79 -11.62 14.97
C ARG A 28 -6.21 -11.76 13.52
N LEU A 29 -5.24 -11.96 12.61
CA LEU A 29 -5.51 -12.17 11.19
C LEU A 29 -6.41 -13.40 10.95
N ARG A 30 -6.17 -14.54 11.64
CA ARG A 30 -7.05 -15.71 11.54
C ARG A 30 -8.48 -15.42 11.99
N ALA A 31 -8.63 -14.66 13.08
CA ALA A 31 -9.96 -14.28 13.58
C ALA A 31 -10.72 -13.41 12.54
N LEU A 32 -10.06 -12.43 11.93
CA LEU A 32 -10.64 -11.58 10.89
C LEU A 32 -11.03 -12.39 9.64
N ARG A 33 -10.15 -13.28 9.18
CA ARG A 33 -10.46 -14.20 8.06
C ARG A 33 -11.66 -15.09 8.36
N GLY A 34 -11.73 -15.64 9.56
CA GLY A 34 -12.87 -16.48 9.99
C GLY A 34 -14.19 -15.71 10.05
N ALA A 35 -14.15 -14.42 10.35
CA ALA A 35 -15.31 -13.53 10.35
C ALA A 35 -15.61 -12.92 8.96
N ALA A 36 -14.83 -13.23 7.93
CA ALA A 36 -14.88 -12.60 6.60
C ALA A 36 -14.85 -11.05 6.68
N ALA A 37 -14.13 -10.50 7.66
CA ALA A 37 -14.02 -9.07 7.89
C ALA A 37 -13.07 -8.45 6.85
N GLU A 38 -13.50 -7.38 6.20
CA GLU A 38 -12.69 -6.66 5.22
C GLU A 38 -11.54 -5.90 5.88
N MET A 39 -11.76 -5.37 7.08
CA MET A 39 -10.78 -4.64 7.86
C MET A 39 -10.94 -4.91 9.36
N ASP A 40 -9.91 -4.60 10.12
CA ASP A 40 -9.96 -4.57 11.59
C ASP A 40 -10.43 -3.19 12.07
N VAL A 41 -11.71 -3.09 12.43
CA VAL A 41 -12.34 -1.82 12.85
C VAL A 41 -11.72 -1.30 14.14
N ASP A 42 -11.34 -2.16 15.08
CA ASP A 42 -10.75 -1.75 16.36
C ASP A 42 -9.34 -1.22 16.15
N ALA A 43 -8.53 -1.92 15.34
CA ALA A 43 -7.20 -1.46 14.94
C ALA A 43 -7.29 -0.13 14.17
N TRP A 44 -8.28 0.02 13.29
CA TRP A 44 -8.50 1.25 12.55
C TRP A 44 -8.81 2.44 13.49
N ARG A 45 -9.73 2.25 14.44
CA ARG A 45 -10.05 3.27 15.45
C ARG A 45 -8.82 3.66 16.29
N ALA A 46 -8.04 2.68 16.72
CA ALA A 46 -6.80 2.93 17.46
C ALA A 46 -5.77 3.69 16.63
N THR A 47 -5.65 3.40 15.34
CA THR A 47 -4.78 4.09 14.38
C THR A 47 -5.18 5.57 14.21
N ILE A 48 -6.48 5.85 14.09
CA ILE A 48 -7.00 7.24 14.03
C ILE A 48 -6.70 7.95 15.35
N ALA A 49 -6.98 7.34 16.49
CA ALA A 49 -6.75 7.92 17.81
C ALA A 49 -5.25 8.20 18.08
N ALA A 50 -4.35 7.39 17.51
CA ALA A 50 -2.92 7.61 17.55
C ALA A 50 -2.42 8.71 16.60
N GLY A 51 -3.29 9.27 15.78
CA GLY A 51 -2.99 10.38 14.87
C GLY A 51 -2.23 9.99 13.60
N TRP A 52 -2.14 8.69 13.25
CA TRP A 52 -1.35 8.27 12.07
C TRP A 52 -1.92 8.79 10.76
N LEU A 53 -3.25 8.93 10.68
CA LEU A 53 -3.89 9.46 9.49
C LEU A 53 -3.59 10.94 9.25
N SER A 54 -3.46 11.72 10.33
CA SER A 54 -3.15 13.15 10.25
C SER A 54 -1.66 13.45 10.03
N THR A 55 -0.79 12.43 10.07
CA THR A 55 0.68 12.58 9.93
C THR A 55 1.04 13.35 8.66
N VAL A 56 0.52 12.94 7.50
CA VAL A 56 0.86 13.49 6.18
C VAL A 56 0.02 14.70 5.76
N VAL A 57 -0.89 15.15 6.62
CA VAL A 57 -1.76 16.30 6.37
C VAL A 57 -1.09 17.57 6.94
N PRO A 58 -1.03 18.68 6.19
CA PRO A 58 -0.47 19.93 6.67
C PRO A 58 -1.21 20.49 7.91
N GLU A 59 -0.50 21.21 8.76
CA GLU A 59 -1.06 21.78 10.01
C GLU A 59 -2.26 22.70 9.77
N HIS A 60 -2.22 23.51 8.71
CA HIS A 60 -3.33 24.43 8.37
C HIS A 60 -4.61 23.70 7.93
N HIS A 61 -4.54 22.41 7.62
CA HIS A 61 -5.67 21.53 7.37
C HIS A 61 -6.00 20.61 8.55
N GLY A 62 -5.45 20.88 9.73
CA GLY A 62 -5.72 20.12 10.97
C GLY A 62 -4.87 18.84 11.10
N GLY A 63 -3.80 18.71 10.33
CA GLY A 63 -2.84 17.60 10.40
C GLY A 63 -1.62 17.92 11.27
N GLN A 64 -0.61 17.04 11.20
CA GLN A 64 0.65 17.15 11.93
C GLN A 64 1.78 17.74 11.08
N GLY A 65 1.60 17.89 9.78
CA GLY A 65 2.60 18.43 8.86
C GLY A 65 3.89 17.62 8.73
N LEU A 66 3.85 16.34 9.10
CA LEU A 66 4.98 15.42 8.98
C LEU A 66 5.10 14.85 7.56
N GLY A 67 6.19 14.12 7.30
CA GLY A 67 6.46 13.56 6.00
C GLY A 67 5.82 12.20 5.72
N VAL A 68 5.88 11.79 4.46
CA VAL A 68 5.52 10.42 4.05
C VAL A 68 6.51 9.41 4.65
N PHE A 69 7.75 9.82 4.86
CA PHE A 69 8.77 9.02 5.55
C PHE A 69 8.33 8.68 6.98
N ASP A 70 7.76 9.64 7.71
CA ASP A 70 7.29 9.42 9.08
C ASP A 70 6.13 8.42 9.11
N LEU A 71 5.17 8.55 8.21
CA LEU A 71 4.09 7.56 8.07
C LEU A 71 4.61 6.17 7.69
N ALA A 72 5.66 6.10 6.86
CA ALA A 72 6.24 4.83 6.42
C ALA A 72 6.80 4.01 7.59
N LEU A 73 7.27 4.65 8.68
CA LEU A 73 7.68 3.95 9.90
C LEU A 73 6.52 3.18 10.53
N ALA A 74 5.31 3.75 10.53
CA ALA A 74 4.11 3.07 11.00
C ALA A 74 3.63 1.98 10.02
N LEU A 75 3.69 2.24 8.71
CA LEU A 75 3.35 1.25 7.69
C LEU A 75 4.27 0.03 7.71
N GLU A 76 5.56 0.21 7.99
CA GLU A 76 6.49 -0.92 8.16
C GLU A 76 6.06 -1.82 9.34
N GLN A 77 5.67 -1.22 10.47
CA GLN A 77 5.19 -1.99 11.63
C GLN A 77 3.83 -2.64 11.34
N ALA A 78 2.94 -1.97 10.61
CA ALA A 78 1.68 -2.56 10.16
C ALA A 78 1.92 -3.79 9.27
N GLY A 79 2.89 -3.72 8.37
CA GLY A 79 3.34 -4.85 7.56
C GLY A 79 3.90 -6.01 8.40
N ARG A 80 4.78 -5.71 9.37
CA ARG A 80 5.35 -6.71 10.31
C ARG A 80 4.28 -7.51 11.04
N GLN A 81 3.21 -6.85 11.47
CA GLN A 81 2.11 -7.43 12.24
C GLN A 81 0.90 -7.82 11.38
N MET A 82 1.01 -7.72 10.05
CA MET A 82 -0.07 -8.04 9.11
C MET A 82 -1.39 -7.34 9.47
N LEU A 83 -1.33 -6.06 9.87
CA LEU A 83 -2.54 -5.28 10.17
C LEU A 83 -3.45 -5.20 8.95
N MET A 84 -4.74 -5.43 9.17
CA MET A 84 -5.79 -5.34 8.15
C MET A 84 -6.51 -3.98 8.28
N ILE A 85 -5.81 -2.89 7.95
CA ILE A 85 -6.34 -1.52 8.02
C ILE A 85 -6.03 -0.76 6.72
N PRO A 86 -6.87 0.20 6.32
CA PRO A 86 -6.71 0.98 5.08
C PRO A 86 -5.76 2.18 5.24
N LEU A 87 -4.73 2.09 6.10
CA LEU A 87 -3.88 3.25 6.45
C LEU A 87 -3.19 3.85 5.23
N ASN A 88 -2.60 3.01 4.38
CA ASN A 88 -1.93 3.47 3.16
C ASN A 88 -2.92 4.17 2.21
N GLU A 89 -4.07 3.57 1.99
CA GLU A 89 -5.10 4.04 1.08
C GLU A 89 -5.69 5.38 1.54
N VAL A 90 -6.07 5.46 2.80
CA VAL A 90 -6.73 6.66 3.35
C VAL A 90 -5.73 7.81 3.51
N ALA A 91 -4.50 7.54 3.92
CA ALA A 91 -3.44 8.55 3.99
C ALA A 91 -3.06 9.10 2.60
N ALA A 92 -3.05 8.24 1.57
CA ALA A 92 -2.83 8.67 0.19
C ALA A 92 -3.93 9.64 -0.28
N VAL A 93 -5.20 9.35 0.05
CA VAL A 93 -6.33 10.25 -0.23
C VAL A 93 -6.18 11.56 0.53
N ALA A 94 -5.87 11.52 1.84
CA ALA A 94 -5.68 12.70 2.67
C ALA A 94 -4.58 13.62 2.12
N ARG A 95 -3.43 13.04 1.76
CA ARG A 95 -2.32 13.77 1.15
C ARG A 95 -2.68 14.40 -0.19
N THR A 96 -3.42 13.67 -1.03
CA THR A 96 -3.86 14.15 -2.35
C THR A 96 -4.84 15.31 -2.22
N MET A 97 -5.83 15.19 -1.33
CA MET A 97 -6.80 16.25 -1.07
C MET A 97 -6.14 17.51 -0.52
N SER A 98 -5.21 17.37 0.43
CA SER A 98 -4.49 18.52 1.01
C SER A 98 -3.54 19.19 0.03
N GLY A 99 -3.16 18.53 -1.06
CA GLY A 99 -2.33 19.09 -2.13
C GLY A 99 -3.12 19.71 -3.29
N ALA A 100 -4.45 19.68 -3.28
CA ALA A 100 -5.27 20.28 -4.32
C ALA A 100 -5.20 21.82 -4.30
N VAL A 101 -5.05 22.44 -5.48
CA VAL A 101 -4.91 23.91 -5.61
C VAL A 101 -6.18 24.63 -5.19
N ASP A 102 -7.36 24.09 -5.52
CA ASP A 102 -8.67 24.59 -5.06
C ASP A 102 -9.08 23.89 -3.77
N GLY A 103 -8.60 24.41 -2.62
CA GLY A 103 -8.79 23.81 -1.30
C GLY A 103 -10.24 23.64 -0.88
N SER A 104 -11.14 24.55 -1.29
CA SER A 104 -12.52 24.56 -0.77
C SER A 104 -13.30 23.27 -1.03
N ARG A 105 -13.08 22.59 -2.14
CA ARG A 105 -13.75 21.34 -2.50
C ARG A 105 -13.12 20.11 -1.85
N ALA A 106 -11.80 20.12 -1.73
CA ALA A 106 -11.06 19.06 -1.05
C ALA A 106 -11.20 19.13 0.47
N GLU A 107 -11.35 20.32 1.04
CA GLU A 107 -11.40 20.57 2.50
C GLU A 107 -12.55 19.83 3.19
N ALA A 108 -13.75 19.85 2.62
CA ALA A 108 -14.89 19.14 3.20
C ALA A 108 -14.65 17.63 3.27
N GLY A 109 -14.16 17.03 2.18
CA GLY A 109 -13.82 15.62 2.13
C GLY A 109 -12.65 15.26 3.06
N LEU A 110 -11.64 16.12 3.15
CA LEU A 110 -10.51 15.96 4.08
C LEU A 110 -10.97 16.02 5.55
N ALA A 111 -11.86 16.98 5.87
CA ALA A 111 -12.44 17.07 7.20
C ALA A 111 -13.27 15.84 7.58
N ASP A 112 -14.06 15.27 6.65
CA ASP A 112 -14.79 14.02 6.86
C ASP A 112 -13.82 12.85 7.11
N LEU A 113 -12.77 12.75 6.32
CA LEU A 113 -11.73 11.74 6.44
C LEU A 113 -11.01 11.81 7.79
N LEU A 114 -10.61 13.01 8.23
CA LEU A 114 -9.96 13.21 9.54
C LEU A 114 -10.90 12.91 10.73
N ARG A 115 -12.23 12.96 10.52
CA ARG A 115 -13.25 12.52 11.49
C ARG A 115 -13.52 11.02 11.46
N GLY A 116 -12.88 10.28 10.56
CA GLY A 116 -12.96 8.82 10.48
C GLY A 116 -13.80 8.27 9.32
N ALA A 117 -14.27 9.10 8.39
CA ALA A 117 -14.90 8.62 7.17
C ALA A 117 -13.88 7.81 6.35
N LEU A 118 -14.29 6.66 5.87
CA LEU A 118 -13.46 5.79 5.07
C LEU A 118 -13.55 6.19 3.60
N ILE A 119 -12.61 7.03 3.18
CA ILE A 119 -12.48 7.45 1.78
C ILE A 119 -11.27 6.75 1.17
N VAL A 120 -11.51 5.86 0.21
CA VAL A 120 -10.43 5.08 -0.43
C VAL A 120 -10.20 5.51 -1.88
N PRO A 121 -8.97 5.33 -2.41
CA PRO A 121 -8.67 5.68 -3.78
C PRO A 121 -9.27 4.65 -4.75
N ALA A 122 -9.90 5.14 -5.81
CA ALA A 122 -10.35 4.36 -6.94
C ALA A 122 -9.66 4.88 -8.21
N THR A 123 -8.50 4.31 -8.53
CA THR A 123 -7.68 4.78 -9.65
C THR A 123 -7.83 3.88 -10.84
N ALA A 124 -7.95 4.49 -12.01
CA ALA A 124 -7.95 3.81 -13.29
C ALA A 124 -6.55 3.48 -13.82
N ALA A 125 -5.54 3.59 -12.97
CA ALA A 125 -4.14 3.39 -13.34
C ALA A 125 -3.90 2.01 -13.97
N ALA A 126 -3.18 2.00 -15.07
CA ALA A 126 -2.67 0.76 -15.66
C ALA A 126 -1.47 0.27 -14.82
N TRP A 127 -1.73 -0.58 -13.84
CA TRP A 127 -0.69 -1.17 -12.97
C TRP A 127 0.20 -2.20 -13.67
N SER A 128 -0.11 -2.56 -14.92
CA SER A 128 0.65 -3.52 -15.71
C SER A 128 1.03 -2.95 -17.08
N SER A 129 2.19 -3.34 -17.60
CA SER A 129 2.60 -3.09 -18.98
C SER A 129 1.56 -3.68 -19.92
N GLY A 130 0.91 -2.86 -20.73
CA GLY A 130 -0.18 -3.27 -21.62
C GLY A 130 -1.54 -3.36 -20.93
N GLY A 131 -1.67 -2.92 -19.67
CA GLY A 131 -2.95 -2.77 -18.99
C GLY A 131 -3.85 -1.84 -19.79
N ARG A 132 -5.02 -2.35 -20.22
CA ARG A 132 -6.09 -1.47 -20.68
C ARG A 132 -6.41 -0.53 -19.52
N ALA A 133 -6.44 0.78 -19.83
CA ALA A 133 -7.08 1.73 -18.94
C ALA A 133 -8.39 1.13 -18.43
N SER A 134 -8.72 1.32 -17.17
CA SER A 134 -10.03 0.90 -16.67
C SER A 134 -11.09 1.37 -17.66
N GLY A 135 -12.14 0.61 -17.82
CA GLY A 135 -13.27 1.00 -18.69
C GLY A 135 -14.07 2.18 -18.13
N LEU A 136 -13.50 2.99 -17.22
CA LEU A 136 -14.15 4.14 -16.63
C LEU A 136 -13.91 5.38 -17.50
N HIS A 137 -14.99 6.06 -17.83
CA HIS A 137 -15.01 7.29 -18.63
C HIS A 137 -15.74 8.39 -17.88
N TYR A 138 -15.28 9.64 -18.03
CA TYR A 138 -15.96 10.83 -17.53
C TYR A 138 -16.40 11.72 -18.69
N ASP A 139 -17.71 11.93 -18.80
CA ASP A 139 -18.29 12.90 -19.73
C ASP A 139 -18.32 14.30 -19.09
N HIS A 140 -17.40 15.17 -19.50
CA HIS A 140 -17.27 16.53 -18.96
C HIS A 140 -18.48 17.42 -19.24
N LYS A 141 -19.24 17.17 -20.34
CA LYS A 141 -20.42 17.97 -20.67
C LYS A 141 -21.62 17.60 -19.82
N ALA A 142 -21.79 16.30 -19.58
CA ALA A 142 -22.87 15.78 -18.77
C ALA A 142 -22.53 15.71 -17.28
N GLY A 143 -21.25 15.79 -16.90
CA GLY A 143 -20.80 15.58 -15.52
C GLY A 143 -21.00 14.14 -15.05
N VAL A 144 -20.78 13.15 -15.92
CA VAL A 144 -21.19 11.76 -15.67
C VAL A 144 -20.00 10.81 -15.74
N LEU A 145 -19.86 9.94 -14.72
CA LEU A 145 -18.99 8.77 -14.73
C LEU A 145 -19.76 7.54 -15.22
N ASP A 146 -19.16 6.79 -16.13
CA ASP A 146 -19.72 5.52 -16.66
C ASP A 146 -18.61 4.50 -16.87
N GLY A 147 -18.82 3.25 -16.41
CA GLY A 147 -17.86 2.17 -16.56
C GLY A 147 -17.50 1.47 -15.26
N THR A 148 -16.29 0.86 -15.20
CA THR A 148 -15.87 0.04 -14.06
C THR A 148 -14.42 0.26 -13.67
N ILE A 149 -14.13 0.16 -12.36
CA ILE A 149 -12.78 0.01 -11.79
C ILE A 149 -12.73 -1.30 -11.01
N ALA A 150 -11.67 -2.07 -11.16
CA ALA A 150 -11.46 -3.32 -10.42
C ALA A 150 -10.27 -3.20 -9.45
N PHE A 151 -10.20 -4.15 -8.51
CA PHE A 151 -9.11 -4.31 -7.54
C PHE A 151 -8.94 -3.13 -6.57
N VAL A 152 -10.05 -2.47 -6.20
CA VAL A 152 -10.07 -1.42 -5.19
C VAL A 152 -9.99 -2.05 -3.80
N ALA A 153 -8.95 -1.77 -3.05
CA ALA A 153 -8.79 -2.26 -1.68
C ALA A 153 -9.78 -1.56 -0.74
N TYR A 154 -10.36 -2.32 0.19
CA TYR A 154 -11.33 -1.83 1.18
C TYR A 154 -12.59 -1.16 0.59
N GLY A 155 -12.91 -1.46 -0.67
CA GLY A 155 -14.02 -0.82 -1.35
C GLY A 155 -15.40 -1.21 -0.79
N GLY A 156 -15.54 -2.38 -0.20
CA GLY A 156 -16.78 -2.83 0.42
C GLY A 156 -17.14 -2.09 1.71
N SER A 157 -16.14 -1.55 2.41
CA SER A 157 -16.31 -0.79 3.65
C SER A 157 -16.26 0.74 3.44
N ALA A 158 -16.00 1.20 2.22
CA ALA A 158 -15.77 2.62 1.95
C ALA A 158 -17.07 3.45 1.97
N ASP A 159 -17.04 4.59 2.65
CA ASP A 159 -18.11 5.60 2.63
C ASP A 159 -18.12 6.37 1.31
N ALA A 160 -16.91 6.65 0.78
CA ALA A 160 -16.71 7.36 -0.47
C ALA A 160 -15.40 6.94 -1.17
N PHE A 161 -15.28 7.33 -2.43
CA PHE A 161 -14.14 7.03 -3.28
C PHE A 161 -13.55 8.31 -3.86
N LEU A 162 -12.23 8.48 -3.75
CA LEU A 162 -11.50 9.44 -4.56
C LEU A 162 -11.21 8.80 -5.92
N VAL A 163 -12.05 9.11 -6.89
CA VAL A 163 -12.01 8.54 -8.23
C VAL A 163 -11.07 9.34 -9.11
N ALA A 164 -10.05 8.67 -9.70
CA ALA A 164 -9.13 9.27 -10.65
C ALA A 164 -9.32 8.65 -12.04
N VAL A 165 -9.73 9.46 -13.00
CA VAL A 165 -9.74 9.12 -14.44
C VAL A 165 -8.57 9.83 -15.10
N GLU A 166 -7.43 9.12 -15.24
CA GLU A 166 -6.16 9.71 -15.70
C GLU A 166 -6.04 9.77 -17.22
N TYR A 167 -6.71 8.84 -17.91
CA TYR A 167 -6.61 8.66 -19.36
C TYR A 167 -7.80 9.29 -20.07
N GLY A 168 -7.52 9.91 -21.19
CA GLY A 168 -8.50 10.62 -22.00
C GLY A 168 -8.09 12.08 -22.22
N PRO A 169 -8.87 12.83 -22.98
CA PRO A 169 -8.53 14.20 -23.34
C PRO A 169 -8.57 15.16 -22.14
N GLN A 170 -9.35 14.83 -21.13
CA GLN A 170 -9.50 15.65 -19.93
C GLN A 170 -9.55 14.76 -18.69
N PRO A 171 -8.41 14.55 -18.00
CA PRO A 171 -8.37 13.87 -16.71
C PRO A 171 -9.27 14.53 -15.67
N VAL A 172 -9.83 13.73 -14.75
CA VAL A 172 -10.64 14.22 -13.63
C VAL A 172 -10.27 13.49 -12.34
N LEU A 173 -10.26 14.22 -11.24
CA LEU A 173 -10.21 13.71 -9.88
C LEU A 173 -11.49 14.17 -9.17
N ALA A 174 -12.29 13.22 -8.67
CA ALA A 174 -13.59 13.53 -8.09
C ALA A 174 -13.90 12.66 -6.87
N LEU A 175 -14.64 13.20 -5.91
CA LEU A 175 -15.15 12.48 -4.76
C LEU A 175 -16.55 11.92 -5.08
N VAL A 176 -16.71 10.59 -4.97
CA VAL A 176 -17.96 9.89 -5.26
C VAL A 176 -18.39 9.08 -4.03
N ARG A 177 -19.63 9.26 -3.58
CA ARG A 177 -20.17 8.51 -2.43
C ARG A 177 -20.42 7.05 -2.80
N GLY A 178 -20.13 6.14 -1.86
CA GLY A 178 -20.34 4.70 -2.05
C GLY A 178 -21.80 4.34 -2.37
N SER A 179 -22.77 5.08 -1.83
CA SER A 179 -24.19 4.87 -2.09
C SER A 179 -24.64 5.16 -3.54
N GLN A 180 -23.80 5.78 -4.35
CA GLN A 180 -24.09 6.14 -5.74
C GLN A 180 -23.66 5.07 -6.76
N ILE A 181 -22.91 4.06 -6.31
CA ILE A 181 -22.28 3.06 -7.18
C ILE A 181 -22.58 1.64 -6.70
N SER A 182 -22.40 0.66 -7.58
CA SER A 182 -22.44 -0.75 -7.21
C SER A 182 -21.05 -1.24 -6.85
N VAL A 183 -20.92 -1.90 -5.70
CA VAL A 183 -19.68 -2.45 -5.18
C VAL A 183 -19.82 -3.96 -5.06
N ALA A 184 -18.96 -4.71 -5.75
CA ALA A 184 -18.87 -6.16 -5.64
C ALA A 184 -17.49 -6.53 -5.07
N THR A 185 -17.47 -7.18 -3.91
CA THR A 185 -16.25 -7.48 -3.15
C THR A 185 -15.91 -8.97 -3.24
N GLU A 186 -14.63 -9.26 -3.46
CA GLU A 186 -14.07 -10.61 -3.55
C GLU A 186 -12.93 -10.77 -2.53
N SER A 187 -12.80 -11.98 -1.95
CA SER A 187 -11.75 -12.30 -1.01
C SER A 187 -10.46 -12.67 -1.73
N ASN A 188 -9.33 -12.14 -1.26
CA ASN A 188 -7.99 -12.49 -1.69
C ASN A 188 -7.43 -13.70 -0.91
N VAL A 189 -6.32 -14.24 -1.36
CA VAL A 189 -5.68 -15.43 -0.77
C VAL A 189 -5.25 -15.24 0.69
N ASP A 190 -4.96 -14.01 1.10
CA ASP A 190 -4.57 -13.63 2.48
C ASP A 190 -5.77 -13.32 3.39
N GLY A 191 -6.99 -13.32 2.85
CA GLY A 191 -8.23 -12.94 3.55
C GLY A 191 -8.54 -11.44 3.48
N SER A 192 -7.66 -10.61 2.89
CA SER A 192 -8.04 -9.26 2.51
C SER A 192 -9.05 -9.28 1.37
N THR A 193 -9.64 -8.13 1.06
CA THR A 193 -10.61 -8.03 -0.02
C THR A 193 -10.16 -7.07 -1.11
N SER A 194 -10.72 -7.24 -2.28
CA SER A 194 -10.67 -6.27 -3.36
C SER A 194 -12.06 -6.12 -3.99
N SER A 195 -12.41 -4.91 -4.37
CA SER A 195 -13.74 -4.60 -4.89
C SER A 195 -13.69 -4.19 -6.34
N ARG A 196 -14.74 -4.56 -7.07
CA ARG A 196 -15.09 -4.00 -8.38
C ARG A 196 -16.16 -2.94 -8.17
N LEU A 197 -15.87 -1.72 -8.62
CA LEU A 197 -16.78 -0.59 -8.61
C LEU A 197 -17.42 -0.46 -9.98
N THR A 198 -18.75 -0.32 -10.04
CA THR A 198 -19.50 -0.09 -11.27
C THR A 198 -20.24 1.24 -11.19
N PHE A 199 -19.92 2.11 -12.13
CA PHE A 199 -20.51 3.44 -12.31
C PHE A 199 -21.50 3.36 -13.47
N ALA A 200 -22.82 3.36 -13.18
CA ALA A 200 -23.87 3.31 -14.18
C ALA A 200 -24.40 4.73 -14.43
N LYS A 201 -23.68 5.51 -15.21
CA LYS A 201 -24.01 6.92 -15.51
C LYS A 201 -24.17 7.76 -14.24
N VAL A 202 -23.20 7.67 -13.33
CA VAL A 202 -23.22 8.39 -12.05
C VAL A 202 -22.93 9.87 -12.29
N TYR A 203 -23.90 10.72 -11.92
CA TYR A 203 -23.72 12.17 -11.95
C TYR A 203 -22.76 12.63 -10.84
N VAL A 204 -21.74 13.38 -11.22
CA VAL A 204 -20.75 13.99 -10.33
C VAL A 204 -21.00 15.49 -10.31
N PRO A 205 -21.56 16.05 -9.24
CA PRO A 205 -21.79 17.47 -9.13
C PRO A 205 -20.46 18.24 -9.13
N ALA A 206 -20.48 19.48 -9.61
CA ALA A 206 -19.27 20.30 -9.78
C ALA A 206 -18.50 20.47 -8.45
N GLU A 207 -19.20 20.54 -7.33
CA GLU A 207 -18.63 20.61 -5.98
C GLU A 207 -17.90 19.32 -5.53
N SER A 208 -18.15 18.20 -6.21
CA SER A 208 -17.46 16.94 -5.95
C SER A 208 -16.23 16.73 -6.84
N VAL A 209 -16.03 17.60 -7.85
CA VAL A 209 -14.83 17.57 -8.70
C VAL A 209 -13.70 18.30 -7.99
N ILE A 210 -12.65 17.57 -7.61
CA ILE A 210 -11.47 18.08 -6.89
C ILE A 210 -10.53 18.81 -7.88
N ALA A 211 -10.25 18.18 -9.03
CA ALA A 211 -9.37 18.72 -10.04
C ALA A 211 -9.73 18.23 -11.44
N THR A 212 -9.33 18.97 -12.47
CA THR A 212 -9.47 18.58 -13.88
C THR A 212 -8.20 18.83 -14.67
N GLY A 213 -8.08 18.22 -15.85
CA GLY A 213 -6.96 18.47 -16.76
C GLY A 213 -5.59 18.11 -16.19
N ALA A 214 -4.62 18.99 -16.38
CA ALA A 214 -3.23 18.76 -15.99
C ALA A 214 -3.07 18.57 -14.46
N GLU A 215 -3.84 19.33 -13.67
CA GLU A 215 -3.79 19.22 -12.21
C GLU A 215 -4.35 17.86 -11.71
N ALA A 216 -5.47 17.41 -12.27
CA ALA A 216 -6.00 16.08 -11.95
C ALA A 216 -5.00 14.97 -12.28
N ARG A 217 -4.33 15.09 -13.44
CA ARG A 217 -3.28 14.13 -13.84
C ARG A 217 -2.11 14.12 -12.86
N LYS A 218 -1.63 15.30 -12.46
CA LYS A 218 -0.55 15.45 -11.49
C LYS A 218 -0.90 14.80 -10.14
N LEU A 219 -2.07 15.15 -9.59
CA LEU A 219 -2.55 14.61 -8.32
C LEU A 219 -2.77 13.10 -8.38
N ALA A 220 -3.32 12.58 -9.47
CA ALA A 220 -3.50 11.13 -9.66
C ALA A 220 -2.16 10.38 -9.74
N LEU A 221 -1.15 10.94 -10.40
CA LEU A 221 0.20 10.36 -10.43
C LEU A 221 0.82 10.32 -9.04
N GLN A 222 0.73 11.41 -8.26
CA GLN A 222 1.23 11.49 -6.90
C GLN A 222 0.49 10.52 -5.96
N LEU A 223 -0.84 10.40 -6.09
CA LEU A 223 -1.65 9.41 -5.40
C LEU A 223 -1.14 7.98 -5.65
N ASN A 224 -0.92 7.64 -6.90
CA ASN A 224 -0.42 6.33 -7.30
C ASN A 224 0.99 6.06 -6.77
N GLU A 225 1.88 7.04 -6.78
CA GLU A 225 3.24 6.92 -6.23
C GLU A 225 3.22 6.71 -4.72
N PHE A 226 2.38 7.44 -3.99
CA PHE A 226 2.21 7.24 -2.57
C PHE A 226 1.74 5.82 -2.24
N LEU A 227 0.70 5.33 -2.94
CA LEU A 227 0.17 3.97 -2.76
C LEU A 227 1.23 2.89 -3.01
N MET A 228 2.08 3.07 -4.02
CA MET A 228 3.18 2.16 -4.32
C MET A 228 4.25 2.15 -3.24
N LEU A 229 4.65 3.33 -2.75
CA LEU A 229 5.67 3.46 -1.69
C LEU A 229 5.17 2.86 -0.37
N GLY A 230 3.94 3.15 0.04
CA GLY A 230 3.36 2.58 1.24
C GLY A 230 3.26 1.05 1.18
N ALA A 231 2.76 0.50 0.07
CA ALA A 231 2.71 -0.96 -0.12
C ALA A 231 4.11 -1.60 -0.14
N ALA A 232 5.12 -0.90 -0.65
CA ALA A 232 6.49 -1.40 -0.64
C ALA A 232 7.07 -1.47 0.79
N ILE A 233 6.80 -0.48 1.62
CA ILE A 233 7.21 -0.46 3.02
C ILE A 233 6.49 -1.54 3.84
N GLU A 234 5.19 -1.75 3.63
CA GLU A 234 4.47 -2.87 4.25
C GLU A 234 5.11 -4.22 3.88
N LEU A 235 5.51 -4.40 2.61
CA LEU A 235 6.19 -5.62 2.15
C LEU A 235 7.57 -5.80 2.81
N VAL A 236 8.34 -4.73 3.04
CA VAL A 236 9.62 -4.78 3.76
C VAL A 236 9.39 -5.23 5.21
N GLY A 237 8.41 -4.64 5.90
CA GLY A 237 8.05 -5.03 7.26
C GLY A 237 7.61 -6.50 7.36
N LEU A 238 6.75 -6.91 6.42
CA LEU A 238 6.26 -8.29 6.32
C LEU A 238 7.39 -9.31 6.11
N ALA A 239 8.31 -9.02 5.20
CA ALA A 239 9.46 -9.88 4.91
C ALA A 239 10.39 -10.00 6.12
N ALA A 240 10.62 -8.89 6.84
CA ALA A 240 11.42 -8.87 8.05
C ALA A 240 10.81 -9.75 9.14
N ALA A 241 9.50 -9.63 9.39
CA ALA A 241 8.82 -10.46 10.38
C ALA A 241 8.81 -11.96 9.99
N ALA A 242 8.62 -12.26 8.71
CA ALA A 242 8.71 -13.65 8.22
C ALA A 242 10.11 -14.25 8.45
N LEU A 243 11.17 -13.45 8.25
CA LEU A 243 12.52 -13.88 8.54
C LEU A 243 12.75 -14.10 10.05
N ASP A 244 12.28 -13.18 10.91
CA ASP A 244 12.40 -13.31 12.38
C ASP A 244 11.75 -14.61 12.88
N VAL A 245 10.48 -14.87 12.48
CA VAL A 245 9.76 -16.12 12.82
C VAL A 245 10.53 -17.35 12.33
N THR A 246 11.15 -17.25 11.16
CA THR A 246 11.94 -18.36 10.59
C THR A 246 13.23 -18.59 11.36
N LEU A 247 13.93 -17.51 11.76
CA LEU A 247 15.14 -17.60 12.55
C LEU A 247 14.88 -18.26 13.91
N ASP A 248 13.78 -17.91 14.56
CA ASP A 248 13.41 -18.53 15.84
C ASP A 248 13.07 -20.02 15.66
N TYR A 249 12.35 -20.36 14.59
CA TYR A 249 12.04 -21.76 14.30
C TYR A 249 13.29 -22.60 14.05
N ILE A 250 14.23 -22.16 13.19
CA ILE A 250 15.42 -22.95 12.85
C ILE A 250 16.42 -23.08 13.99
N LYS A 251 16.40 -22.17 14.98
CA LYS A 251 17.20 -22.26 16.23
C LYS A 251 16.66 -23.35 17.15
N LEU A 252 15.34 -23.57 17.16
CA LEU A 252 14.67 -24.52 18.09
C LEU A 252 14.47 -25.90 17.48
N ARG A 253 14.15 -25.98 16.17
CA ARG A 253 13.85 -27.24 15.48
C ARG A 253 15.08 -28.12 15.38
N GLN A 254 15.01 -29.34 15.91
CA GLN A 254 16.08 -30.31 15.82
C GLN A 254 15.81 -31.39 14.77
N GLN A 255 16.81 -31.69 13.97
CA GLN A 255 16.88 -32.81 13.04
C GLN A 255 18.35 -33.24 12.89
N PHE A 256 18.60 -34.51 12.58
CA PHE A 256 19.95 -35.06 12.44
C PHE A 256 20.83 -34.77 13.67
N GLY A 257 20.24 -34.86 14.89
CA GLY A 257 20.94 -34.71 16.16
C GLY A 257 21.31 -33.28 16.58
N LYS A 258 20.86 -32.24 15.86
CA LYS A 258 21.18 -30.85 16.18
C LYS A 258 20.11 -29.87 15.68
N PRO A 259 20.10 -28.58 16.15
CA PRO A 259 19.25 -27.57 15.60
C PRO A 259 19.49 -27.37 14.09
N ILE A 260 18.42 -27.26 13.30
CA ILE A 260 18.56 -27.14 11.83
C ILE A 260 19.25 -25.86 11.42
N GLY A 261 19.18 -24.79 12.20
CA GLY A 261 19.91 -23.54 11.97
C GLY A 261 21.43 -23.68 12.05
N SER A 262 21.97 -24.82 12.51
CA SER A 262 23.39 -25.11 12.46
C SER A 262 23.88 -25.57 11.07
N PHE A 263 22.98 -25.87 10.14
CA PHE A 263 23.35 -26.23 8.78
C PHE A 263 23.66 -25.00 7.93
N GLN A 264 24.84 -24.98 7.31
CA GLN A 264 25.35 -23.83 6.55
C GLN A 264 24.39 -23.35 5.45
N VAL A 265 23.69 -24.28 4.78
CA VAL A 265 22.74 -23.93 3.73
C VAL A 265 21.57 -23.07 4.24
N LEU A 266 21.11 -23.30 5.48
CA LEU A 266 20.05 -22.50 6.10
C LEU A 266 20.59 -21.17 6.61
N GLN A 267 21.83 -21.15 7.12
CA GLN A 267 22.51 -19.91 7.52
C GLN A 267 22.69 -18.97 6.34
N HIS A 268 23.15 -19.47 5.19
CA HIS A 268 23.31 -18.67 3.97
C HIS A 268 21.97 -18.12 3.48
N ARG A 269 20.89 -18.92 3.48
CA ARG A 269 19.55 -18.44 3.12
C ARG A 269 19.07 -17.33 4.07
N ALA A 270 19.28 -17.48 5.35
CA ALA A 270 18.90 -16.48 6.35
C ALA A 270 19.66 -15.17 6.16
N VAL A 271 20.99 -15.25 5.94
CA VAL A 271 21.84 -14.08 5.68
C VAL A 271 21.45 -13.37 4.38
N ASN A 272 21.21 -14.13 3.30
CA ASN A 272 20.75 -13.54 2.04
C ASN A 272 19.39 -12.83 2.21
N GLY A 273 18.45 -13.43 2.94
CA GLY A 273 17.18 -12.79 3.27
C GLY A 273 17.34 -11.49 4.06
N PHE A 274 18.22 -11.49 5.06
CA PHE A 274 18.54 -10.29 5.82
C PHE A 274 19.13 -9.18 4.96
N ILE A 275 20.14 -9.50 4.13
CA ILE A 275 20.75 -8.54 3.19
C ILE A 275 19.70 -7.95 2.25
N ASP A 276 18.80 -8.77 1.70
CA ASP A 276 17.77 -8.32 0.77
C ASP A 276 16.76 -7.38 1.46
N ILE A 277 16.37 -7.67 2.71
CA ILE A 277 15.50 -6.79 3.50
C ILE A 277 16.17 -5.42 3.70
N GLU A 278 17.44 -5.39 4.12
CA GLU A 278 18.15 -4.14 4.39
C GLU A 278 18.38 -3.31 3.12
N LEU A 279 18.67 -3.95 2.00
CA LEU A 279 18.77 -3.27 0.70
C LEU A 279 17.43 -2.67 0.26
N ASN A 280 16.32 -3.40 0.41
CA ASN A 280 14.98 -2.92 0.07
C ASN A 280 14.55 -1.78 0.99
N ARG A 281 14.80 -1.89 2.31
CA ARG A 281 14.54 -0.84 3.30
C ARG A 281 15.33 0.43 2.98
N SER A 282 16.62 0.30 2.75
CA SER A 282 17.51 1.45 2.44
C SER A 282 17.08 2.17 1.18
N LEU A 283 16.72 1.41 0.11
CA LEU A 283 16.24 1.99 -1.13
C LEU A 283 14.90 2.72 -0.92
N ALA A 284 13.95 2.10 -0.20
CA ALA A 284 12.66 2.69 0.09
C ALA A 284 12.80 3.97 0.93
N TYR A 285 13.59 3.95 1.99
CA TYR A 285 13.84 5.10 2.86
C TYR A 285 14.48 6.26 2.11
N ARG A 286 15.45 5.97 1.23
CA ARG A 286 16.05 7.00 0.39
C ARG A 286 15.02 7.68 -0.52
N VAL A 287 14.14 6.91 -1.15
CA VAL A 287 13.14 7.45 -2.07
C VAL A 287 12.05 8.22 -1.31
N LEU A 288 11.63 7.73 -0.13
CA LEU A 288 10.68 8.43 0.73
C LEU A 288 11.23 9.78 1.21
N ALA A 289 12.50 9.82 1.64
CA ALA A 289 13.14 11.06 2.07
C ALA A 289 13.31 12.06 0.92
N ALA A 290 13.62 11.60 -0.30
CA ALA A 290 13.64 12.44 -1.50
C ALA A 290 12.23 12.97 -1.84
N TYR A 291 11.20 12.12 -1.71
CA TYR A 291 9.80 12.50 -1.93
C TYR A 291 9.38 13.63 -0.96
N ASP A 292 9.73 13.54 0.32
CA ASP A 292 9.45 14.58 1.32
C ASP A 292 10.24 15.88 1.07
N ALA A 293 11.41 15.79 0.45
CA ALA A 293 12.19 16.95 -0.01
C ALA A 293 11.62 17.59 -1.29
N GLY A 294 10.51 17.07 -1.85
CA GLY A 294 9.93 17.54 -3.10
C GLY A 294 10.62 17.02 -4.37
N GLU A 295 11.54 16.09 -4.21
CA GLU A 295 12.24 15.44 -5.32
C GLU A 295 11.43 14.25 -5.83
N HIS A 296 10.66 14.45 -6.88
CA HIS A 296 9.83 13.39 -7.46
C HIS A 296 10.62 12.57 -8.49
N HIS A 297 10.78 11.29 -8.20
CA HIS A 297 11.48 10.32 -9.04
C HIS A 297 10.58 9.12 -9.39
N PRO A 298 9.64 9.23 -10.33
CA PRO A 298 8.66 8.17 -10.65
C PRO A 298 9.29 6.82 -10.99
N ALA A 299 10.44 6.83 -11.68
CA ALA A 299 11.18 5.61 -11.98
C ALA A 299 11.69 4.92 -10.69
N MET A 300 12.23 5.70 -9.74
CA MET A 300 12.72 5.14 -8.48
C MET A 300 11.58 4.58 -7.61
N VAL A 301 10.40 5.19 -7.63
CA VAL A 301 9.19 4.64 -6.99
C VAL A 301 8.86 3.25 -7.56
N SER A 302 8.90 3.11 -8.88
CA SER A 302 8.71 1.81 -9.54
C SER A 302 9.79 0.80 -9.15
N ALA A 303 11.06 1.22 -9.07
CA ALA A 303 12.16 0.35 -8.63
C ALA A 303 11.97 -0.14 -7.19
N VAL A 304 11.56 0.75 -6.26
CA VAL A 304 11.24 0.40 -4.87
C VAL A 304 10.14 -0.65 -4.82
N LYS A 305 9.01 -0.42 -5.51
CA LYS A 305 7.87 -1.35 -5.49
C LYS A 305 8.21 -2.69 -6.12
N ALA A 306 8.92 -2.71 -7.25
CA ALA A 306 9.38 -3.94 -7.90
C ALA A 306 10.27 -4.76 -6.97
N ARG A 307 11.30 -4.12 -6.39
CA ARG A 307 12.25 -4.77 -5.47
C ARG A 307 11.58 -5.30 -4.21
N ALA A 308 10.73 -4.51 -3.56
CA ALA A 308 10.00 -4.93 -2.36
C ALA A 308 9.05 -6.10 -2.66
N SER A 309 8.33 -6.07 -3.80
CA SER A 309 7.45 -7.16 -4.22
C SER A 309 8.22 -8.46 -4.44
N ARG A 310 9.33 -8.41 -5.17
CA ARG A 310 10.19 -9.57 -5.40
C ARG A 310 10.79 -10.09 -4.10
N GLY A 311 11.43 -9.21 -3.32
CA GLY A 311 12.11 -9.60 -2.08
C GLY A 311 11.18 -10.24 -1.07
N ALA A 312 9.98 -9.69 -0.85
CA ALA A 312 9.00 -10.27 0.06
C ALA A 312 8.54 -11.67 -0.38
N LEU A 313 8.32 -11.88 -1.69
CA LEU A 313 7.94 -13.19 -2.22
C LEU A 313 9.09 -14.21 -2.11
N GLU A 314 10.32 -13.83 -2.42
CA GLU A 314 11.49 -14.70 -2.33
C GLU A 314 11.77 -15.09 -0.88
N ILE A 315 11.73 -14.13 0.06
CA ILE A 315 12.00 -14.36 1.48
C ILE A 315 10.90 -15.23 2.11
N THR A 316 9.62 -14.92 1.88
CA THR A 316 8.52 -15.72 2.45
C THR A 316 8.46 -17.12 1.86
N ARG A 317 8.81 -17.30 0.58
CA ARG A 317 8.95 -18.63 -0.06
C ARG A 317 10.12 -19.41 0.53
N ALA A 318 11.28 -18.76 0.74
CA ALA A 318 12.42 -19.37 1.41
C ALA A 318 12.10 -19.75 2.87
N ALA A 319 11.33 -18.90 3.57
CA ALA A 319 10.85 -19.16 4.91
C ALA A 319 9.96 -20.43 4.97
N LEU A 320 8.98 -20.56 4.07
CA LEU A 320 8.18 -21.79 3.94
C LEU A 320 9.06 -23.02 3.75
N GLN A 321 10.04 -22.95 2.87
CA GLN A 321 10.97 -24.06 2.63
C GLN A 321 11.79 -24.40 3.88
N MET A 322 12.24 -23.42 4.66
CA MET A 322 13.01 -23.65 5.89
C MET A 322 12.17 -24.25 7.03
N HIS A 323 10.86 -24.04 7.04
CA HIS A 323 9.95 -24.70 7.98
C HIS A 323 9.61 -26.15 7.57
N GLY A 324 9.78 -26.51 6.31
CA GLY A 324 9.41 -27.82 5.77
C GLY A 324 7.89 -28.05 5.76
N ALA A 325 7.45 -29.27 6.00
CA ALA A 325 6.04 -29.66 5.87
C ALA A 325 5.08 -28.80 6.71
N ILE A 326 5.47 -28.42 7.94
CA ILE A 326 4.63 -27.63 8.83
C ILE A 326 4.33 -26.23 8.27
N GLY A 327 5.23 -25.65 7.46
CA GLY A 327 5.02 -24.35 6.82
C GLY A 327 3.85 -24.32 5.82
N TYR A 328 3.43 -25.48 5.32
CA TYR A 328 2.29 -25.62 4.40
C TYR A 328 0.97 -25.93 5.10
N THR A 329 0.99 -26.11 6.42
CA THR A 329 -0.21 -26.37 7.23
C THR A 329 -0.78 -25.07 7.80
N GLU A 330 -2.06 -25.08 8.19
CA GLU A 330 -2.67 -23.96 8.91
C GLU A 330 -2.24 -23.90 10.39
N GLU A 331 -1.45 -24.88 10.87
CA GLU A 331 -0.94 -24.95 12.25
C GLU A 331 0.18 -23.94 12.50
N HIS A 332 0.96 -23.61 11.46
CA HIS A 332 2.09 -22.67 11.56
C HIS A 332 1.77 -21.34 10.88
N ASP A 333 2.25 -20.25 11.48
CA ASP A 333 1.95 -18.89 11.05
C ASP A 333 2.63 -18.48 9.74
N ILE A 334 3.74 -19.12 9.39
CA ILE A 334 4.56 -18.70 8.23
C ILE A 334 3.80 -18.69 6.91
N GLY A 335 2.79 -19.56 6.75
CA GLY A 335 1.91 -19.59 5.59
C GLY A 335 1.09 -18.32 5.42
N LEU A 336 0.75 -17.61 6.51
CA LEU A 336 0.03 -16.35 6.48
C LEU A 336 0.90 -15.22 5.88
N TYR A 337 2.18 -15.19 6.25
CA TYR A 337 3.14 -14.23 5.69
C TYR A 337 3.29 -14.39 4.18
N TYR A 338 3.38 -15.62 3.69
CA TYR A 338 3.46 -15.87 2.25
C TYR A 338 2.19 -15.45 1.51
N LYS A 339 1.00 -15.80 2.04
CA LYS A 339 -0.29 -15.39 1.47
C LYS A 339 -0.43 -13.87 1.44
N ARG A 340 -0.01 -13.18 2.51
CA ARG A 340 -0.02 -11.72 2.58
C ARG A 340 0.98 -11.10 1.59
N ALA A 341 2.18 -11.68 1.44
CA ALA A 341 3.15 -11.24 0.44
C ALA A 341 2.60 -11.34 -0.99
N LEU A 342 1.87 -12.42 -1.32
CA LEU A 342 1.21 -12.57 -2.62
C LEU A 342 0.19 -11.45 -2.88
N ALA A 343 -0.69 -11.16 -1.92
CA ALA A 343 -1.72 -10.14 -2.08
C ALA A 343 -1.11 -8.72 -2.18
N LEU A 344 -0.21 -8.35 -1.26
CA LEU A 344 0.42 -7.02 -1.25
C LEU A 344 1.37 -6.81 -2.44
N SER A 345 2.09 -7.84 -2.90
CA SER A 345 2.98 -7.71 -4.06
C SER A 345 2.21 -7.41 -5.34
N ALA A 346 1.01 -7.96 -5.49
CA ALA A 346 0.15 -7.70 -6.64
C ALA A 346 -0.52 -6.32 -6.59
N ARG A 347 -0.79 -5.80 -5.39
CA ARG A 347 -1.45 -4.51 -5.17
C ARG A 347 -0.59 -3.37 -5.75
N TYR A 348 -1.21 -2.47 -6.50
CA TYR A 348 -0.56 -1.33 -7.17
C TYR A 348 0.56 -1.73 -8.14
N GLY A 349 0.41 -2.88 -8.81
CA GLY A 349 1.35 -3.44 -9.78
C GLY A 349 2.46 -4.27 -9.15
N GLY A 350 2.58 -5.51 -9.64
CA GLY A 350 3.64 -6.44 -9.24
C GLY A 350 4.99 -6.14 -9.87
N GLU A 351 5.99 -6.97 -9.56
CA GLU A 351 7.37 -6.83 -10.03
C GLU A 351 7.48 -6.53 -11.53
N LEU A 352 6.85 -7.35 -12.37
CA LEU A 352 6.94 -7.19 -13.83
C LEU A 352 6.35 -5.87 -14.32
N GLY A 353 5.18 -5.47 -13.82
CA GLY A 353 4.54 -4.21 -14.18
C GLY A 353 5.38 -3.02 -13.79
N GLN A 354 5.95 -3.03 -12.59
CA GLN A 354 6.79 -1.95 -12.09
C GLN A 354 8.16 -1.90 -12.77
N THR A 355 8.75 -3.05 -13.14
CA THR A 355 9.97 -3.10 -13.95
C THR A 355 9.73 -2.51 -15.35
N SER A 356 8.61 -2.85 -15.99
CA SER A 356 8.24 -2.25 -17.28
C SER A 356 8.04 -0.75 -17.17
N ARG A 357 7.36 -0.27 -16.11
CA ARG A 357 7.18 1.16 -15.88
C ARG A 357 8.52 1.87 -15.64
N PHE A 358 9.42 1.27 -14.87
CA PHE A 358 10.77 1.79 -14.67
C PHE A 358 11.50 1.94 -16.00
N SER A 359 11.50 0.89 -16.83
CA SER A 359 12.14 0.92 -18.16
C SER A 359 11.54 2.01 -19.06
N ALA A 360 10.21 2.15 -19.09
CA ALA A 360 9.54 3.17 -19.88
C ALA A 360 9.86 4.61 -19.43
N LEU A 361 10.20 4.81 -18.15
CA LEU A 361 10.55 6.11 -17.58
C LEU A 361 12.05 6.45 -17.69
N THR A 362 12.92 5.47 -17.94
CA THR A 362 14.38 5.64 -17.92
C THR A 362 15.07 5.39 -19.25
N LEU A 363 14.49 4.57 -20.11
CA LEU A 363 15.04 4.28 -21.43
C LEU A 363 14.47 5.29 -22.44
N GLU A 364 15.33 5.98 -23.17
CA GLU A 364 14.94 6.73 -24.35
C GLU A 364 14.30 5.77 -25.35
N PRO A 365 13.28 6.17 -26.11
CA PRO A 365 12.79 5.35 -27.22
C PRO A 365 13.98 5.00 -28.09
N MET A 366 14.29 3.71 -28.23
CA MET A 366 15.24 3.28 -29.25
C MET A 366 14.72 3.83 -30.58
N GLU A 367 15.40 4.83 -31.16
CA GLU A 367 15.13 5.26 -32.52
C GLU A 367 15.15 4.00 -33.38
N ALA A 368 14.02 3.71 -34.01
CA ALA A 368 13.96 2.64 -34.97
C ALA A 368 15.02 2.97 -36.03
N SER A 369 16.14 2.24 -36.02
CA SER A 369 17.12 2.35 -37.09
C SER A 369 16.42 2.10 -38.42
N PRO A 370 16.65 2.93 -39.43
CA PRO A 370 15.94 2.91 -40.71
C PRO A 370 16.13 1.59 -41.46
#